data_fb21b8c78cd2cd71299dc5b220ab0cfd
#
_entry.id   fb21b8c78cd2cd71299dc5b220ab0cfd
#
_cell.length_a   1.000
_cell.length_b   1.000
_cell.length_c   1.000
_cell.angle_alpha   90.00
_cell.angle_beta   90.00
_cell.angle_gamma   90.00
#
_symmetry.space_group_name_H-M   'P 1'
#
loop_
_entity.id
_entity.type
_entity.pdbx_description
1 polymer ?
#
loop_
_entity_poly.entity_id
_entity_poly.type
_entity_poly.pdbx_seq_one_letter_code
_entity_poly.pdbx_strand_id
1 'polypeptide(L)'
;MSRPKLTQFLKKLKTVPLNALPRFALGVVGSKCSSIFTNKGYRQTWGSRWPGIDGDVAKLPLAALCAKQWVIQVETALYQKNQLRPDSYMEIRYEDLVIEPQKVFDEVRLFFELGFDQNFDDWVRVTVDDSRTEKWHENLNDQQLNLVLEQSSDLLNRLGYLS
;
A
#
# COMPACT_ATOMS: atom_id res chain seq x y z
N MET A 1 11.08 14.39 9.87
CA MET A 1 9.94 14.46 8.92
C MET A 1 10.10 15.67 8.04
N SER A 2 10.49 15.50 6.78
CA SER A 2 10.67 16.61 5.84
C SER A 2 9.31 17.08 5.30
N ARG A 3 8.99 18.36 5.48
CA ARG A 3 7.79 18.98 4.90
C ARG A 3 7.87 18.88 3.37
N PRO A 4 6.80 18.47 2.68
CA PRO A 4 6.80 18.46 1.22
C PRO A 4 7.06 19.87 0.70
N LYS A 5 8.10 20.02 -0.13
CA LYS A 5 8.52 21.31 -0.66
C LYS A 5 7.38 21.91 -1.51
N LEU A 6 7.12 23.19 -1.33
CA LEU A 6 6.07 23.96 -2.04
C LEU A 6 6.13 23.75 -3.56
N THR A 7 7.32 23.47 -4.10
CA THR A 7 7.59 23.15 -5.49
C THR A 7 6.93 21.86 -5.99
N GLN A 8 6.76 20.85 -5.13
CA GLN A 8 6.05 19.60 -5.51
C GLN A 8 4.54 19.82 -5.54
N PHE A 9 4.02 20.68 -4.67
CA PHE A 9 2.60 21.04 -4.67
C PHE A 9 2.22 21.84 -5.93
N LEU A 10 3.05 22.80 -6.33
CA LEU A 10 2.86 23.59 -7.55
C LEU A 10 2.96 22.74 -8.83
N LYS A 11 3.81 21.71 -8.86
CA LYS A 11 3.88 20.76 -9.98
C LYS A 11 2.58 19.94 -10.12
N LYS A 12 1.99 19.49 -9.00
CA LYS A 12 0.71 18.77 -9.00
C LYS A 12 -0.46 19.64 -9.42
N LEU A 13 -0.46 20.94 -9.08
CA LEU A 13 -1.50 21.87 -9.51
C LEU A 13 -1.54 22.06 -11.04
N LYS A 14 -0.39 22.00 -11.72
CA LYS A 14 -0.31 22.12 -13.18
C LYS A 14 -0.91 20.93 -13.95
N THR A 15 -1.08 19.78 -13.30
CA THR A 15 -1.65 18.57 -13.92
C THR A 15 -3.14 18.40 -13.66
N VAL A 16 -3.76 19.26 -12.84
CA VAL A 16 -5.18 19.19 -12.52
C VAL A 16 -5.97 20.00 -13.55
N PRO A 17 -6.96 19.40 -14.24
CA PRO A 17 -7.79 20.14 -15.18
C PRO A 17 -8.56 21.27 -14.50
N LEU A 18 -8.68 22.41 -15.16
CA LEU A 18 -9.23 23.66 -14.60
C LEU A 18 -10.64 23.51 -13.98
N ASN A 19 -11.45 22.62 -14.51
CA ASN A 19 -12.79 22.32 -14.01
C ASN A 19 -12.80 21.54 -12.68
N ALA A 20 -11.69 20.84 -12.34
CA ALA A 20 -11.54 20.10 -11.09
C ALA A 20 -10.86 20.93 -9.96
N LEU A 21 -10.27 22.08 -10.30
CA LEU A 21 -9.58 22.96 -9.34
C LEU A 21 -10.41 23.38 -8.13
N PRO A 22 -11.70 23.78 -8.27
CA PRO A 22 -12.51 24.16 -7.12
C PRO A 22 -12.74 22.99 -6.14
N ARG A 23 -13.01 21.80 -6.68
CA ARG A 23 -13.18 20.57 -5.87
C ARG A 23 -11.89 20.13 -5.18
N PHE A 24 -10.76 20.25 -5.88
CA PHE A 24 -9.44 19.93 -5.34
C PHE A 24 -9.04 20.93 -4.23
N ALA A 25 -9.26 22.23 -4.44
CA ALA A 25 -9.00 23.26 -3.45
C ALA A 25 -9.88 23.09 -2.19
N LEU A 26 -11.17 22.80 -2.35
CA LEU A 26 -12.08 22.50 -1.25
C LEU A 26 -11.65 21.25 -0.46
N GLY A 27 -11.19 20.20 -1.13
CA GLY A 27 -10.67 19.00 -0.50
C GLY A 27 -9.40 19.27 0.33
N VAL A 28 -8.47 20.07 -0.21
CA VAL A 28 -7.22 20.45 0.48
C VAL A 28 -7.51 21.39 1.67
N VAL A 29 -8.40 22.35 1.51
CA VAL A 29 -8.80 23.27 2.58
C VAL A 29 -9.57 22.52 3.65
N GLY A 30 -10.52 21.66 3.27
CA GLY A 30 -11.28 20.83 4.20
C GLY A 30 -10.39 19.90 5.03
N SER A 31 -9.40 19.25 4.42
CA SER A 31 -8.45 18.38 5.12
C SER A 31 -7.54 19.16 6.08
N LYS A 32 -7.10 20.37 5.72
CA LYS A 32 -6.30 21.24 6.59
C LYS A 32 -7.12 21.82 7.74
N CYS A 33 -8.35 22.25 7.50
CA CYS A 33 -9.24 22.71 8.57
C CYS A 33 -9.56 21.56 9.54
N SER A 34 -9.85 20.36 9.06
CA SER A 34 -10.06 19.19 9.90
C SER A 34 -8.82 18.84 10.73
N SER A 35 -7.60 19.02 10.21
CA SER A 35 -6.35 18.77 10.94
C SER A 35 -6.06 19.78 12.05
N ILE A 36 -6.57 20.99 11.92
CA ILE A 36 -6.42 22.07 12.92
C ILE A 36 -7.39 21.83 14.08
N PHE A 37 -8.60 21.35 13.81
CA PHE A 37 -9.64 21.13 14.81
C PHE A 37 -9.64 19.74 15.44
N THR A 38 -9.00 18.75 14.80
CA THR A 38 -8.85 17.41 15.38
C THR A 38 -7.40 16.98 15.23
N ASN A 39 -6.76 16.62 16.33
CA ASN A 39 -5.42 16.00 16.34
C ASN A 39 -5.37 14.68 15.52
N LYS A 40 -6.44 14.36 14.78
CA LYS A 40 -6.70 13.15 13.99
C LYS A 40 -6.66 13.40 12.46
N GLY A 41 -6.51 14.63 11.99
CA GLY A 41 -6.71 14.99 10.58
C GLY A 41 -5.84 14.26 9.56
N TYR A 42 -4.69 13.74 9.95
CA TYR A 42 -3.82 12.98 9.04
C TYR A 42 -4.32 11.54 8.82
N ARG A 43 -5.03 10.96 9.79
CA ARG A 43 -5.54 9.59 9.71
C ARG A 43 -6.76 9.45 8.82
N GLN A 44 -7.57 10.51 8.70
CA GLN A 44 -8.85 10.46 7.98
C GLN A 44 -8.72 10.42 6.44
N THR A 45 -7.58 10.81 5.90
CA THR A 45 -7.39 10.96 4.44
C THR A 45 -6.41 9.94 3.84
N TRP A 46 -5.89 9.00 4.64
CA TRP A 46 -4.84 8.08 4.19
C TRP A 46 -5.39 6.69 3.88
N GLY A 47 -5.16 6.25 2.63
CA GLY A 47 -5.42 4.89 2.19
C GLY A 47 -6.88 4.62 1.80
N SER A 48 -7.16 3.35 1.57
CA SER A 48 -8.48 2.85 1.17
C SER A 48 -9.46 2.93 2.33
N ARG A 49 -10.71 3.28 2.02
CA ARG A 49 -11.77 3.36 3.02
C ARG A 49 -12.62 2.10 2.99
N TRP A 50 -13.05 1.65 4.18
CA TRP A 50 -13.99 0.54 4.36
C TRP A 50 -15.17 0.97 5.24
N PRO A 51 -16.30 0.25 5.24
CA PRO A 51 -17.41 0.53 6.14
C PRO A 51 -16.96 0.46 7.61
N GLY A 52 -17.20 1.52 8.38
CA GLY A 52 -16.81 1.59 9.79
C GLY A 52 -15.40 2.18 10.07
N ILE A 53 -14.64 2.57 9.04
CA ILE A 53 -13.28 3.14 9.21
C ILE A 53 -13.21 4.29 10.19
N ASP A 54 -14.21 5.19 10.22
CA ASP A 54 -14.19 6.35 11.11
C ASP A 54 -14.25 5.94 12.59
N GLY A 55 -14.97 4.86 12.90
CA GLY A 55 -14.97 4.22 14.21
C GLY A 55 -13.64 3.57 14.56
N ASP A 56 -13.03 2.89 13.60
CA ASP A 56 -11.72 2.26 13.76
C ASP A 56 -10.61 3.30 13.98
N VAL A 57 -10.60 4.38 13.19
CA VAL A 57 -9.66 5.50 13.37
C VAL A 57 -9.77 6.14 14.76
N ALA A 58 -10.97 6.19 15.32
CA ALA A 58 -11.21 6.74 16.64
C ALA A 58 -10.68 5.85 17.78
N LYS A 59 -10.68 4.54 17.59
CA LYS A 59 -10.45 3.54 18.64
C LYS A 59 -9.10 2.83 18.55
N LEU A 60 -8.63 2.53 17.33
CA LEU A 60 -7.46 1.70 17.13
C LEU A 60 -6.15 2.51 17.13
N PRO A 61 -5.08 1.98 17.74
CA PRO A 61 -3.73 2.48 17.52
C PRO A 61 -3.33 2.38 16.04
N LEU A 62 -2.37 3.17 15.60
CA LEU A 62 -1.97 3.23 14.18
C LEU A 62 -1.53 1.87 13.63
N ALA A 63 -0.75 1.10 14.40
CA ALA A 63 -0.27 -0.21 13.97
C ALA A 63 -1.45 -1.18 13.71
N ALA A 64 -2.41 -1.27 14.64
CA ALA A 64 -3.61 -2.08 14.47
C ALA A 64 -4.48 -1.60 13.30
N LEU A 65 -4.61 -0.28 13.12
CA LEU A 65 -5.39 0.29 12.02
C LEU A 65 -4.77 -0.05 10.66
N CYS A 66 -3.45 0.04 10.53
CA CYS A 66 -2.75 -0.34 9.31
C CYS A 66 -2.86 -1.84 9.01
N ALA A 67 -2.72 -2.68 10.04
CA ALA A 67 -2.89 -4.12 9.90
C ALA A 67 -4.31 -4.49 9.47
N LYS A 68 -5.33 -3.91 10.11
CA LYS A 68 -6.73 -4.10 9.71
C LYS A 68 -6.99 -3.65 8.26
N GLN A 69 -6.43 -2.52 7.86
CA GLN A 69 -6.52 -2.05 6.48
C GLN A 69 -5.93 -3.07 5.50
N TRP A 70 -4.74 -3.57 5.81
CA TRP A 70 -4.07 -4.59 4.99
C TRP A 70 -4.94 -5.86 4.89
N VAL A 71 -5.45 -6.36 6.01
CA VAL A 71 -6.34 -7.54 6.04
C VAL A 71 -7.54 -7.34 5.13
N ILE A 72 -8.26 -6.22 5.26
CA ILE A 72 -9.45 -5.95 4.44
C ILE A 72 -9.11 -5.88 2.96
N GLN A 73 -7.97 -5.28 2.60
CA GLN A 73 -7.54 -5.19 1.20
C GLN A 73 -7.19 -6.55 0.61
N VAL A 74 -6.42 -7.36 1.34
CA VAL A 74 -6.02 -8.70 0.88
C VAL A 74 -7.22 -9.63 0.82
N GLU A 75 -8.09 -9.63 1.84
CA GLU A 75 -9.34 -10.42 1.81
C GLU A 75 -10.22 -10.04 0.61
N THR A 76 -10.34 -8.74 0.32
CA THR A 76 -11.09 -8.27 -0.84
C THR A 76 -10.46 -8.75 -2.15
N ALA A 77 -9.13 -8.69 -2.26
CA ALA A 77 -8.41 -9.16 -3.43
C ALA A 77 -8.58 -10.68 -3.63
N LEU A 78 -8.45 -11.47 -2.56
CA LEU A 78 -8.66 -12.92 -2.59
C LEU A 78 -10.09 -13.29 -2.96
N TYR A 79 -11.09 -12.55 -2.47
CA TYR A 79 -12.47 -12.74 -2.85
C TYR A 79 -12.69 -12.43 -4.35
N GLN A 80 -12.16 -11.29 -4.82
CA GLN A 80 -12.30 -10.87 -6.22
C GLN A 80 -11.56 -11.79 -7.19
N LYS A 81 -10.41 -12.34 -6.80
CA LYS A 81 -9.65 -13.31 -7.58
C LYS A 81 -10.55 -14.46 -8.08
N ASN A 82 -11.42 -14.97 -7.22
CA ASN A 82 -12.32 -16.06 -7.54
C ASN A 82 -13.43 -15.68 -8.55
N GLN A 83 -13.62 -14.38 -8.80
CA GLN A 83 -14.58 -13.87 -9.79
C GLN A 83 -13.92 -13.58 -11.15
N LEU A 84 -12.59 -13.59 -11.22
CA LEU A 84 -11.84 -13.29 -12.42
C LEU A 84 -11.56 -14.58 -13.22
N ARG A 85 -11.35 -14.40 -14.52
CA ARG A 85 -10.84 -15.49 -15.35
C ARG A 85 -9.39 -15.77 -14.97
N PRO A 86 -8.93 -17.03 -15.03
CA PRO A 86 -7.54 -17.40 -14.66
C PRO A 86 -6.46 -16.63 -15.42
N ASP A 87 -6.74 -16.27 -16.69
CA ASP A 87 -5.84 -15.53 -17.58
C ASP A 87 -5.84 -14.01 -17.35
N SER A 88 -6.69 -13.53 -16.43
CA SER A 88 -6.83 -12.10 -16.13
C SER A 88 -6.25 -11.69 -14.78
N TYR A 89 -5.64 -12.63 -14.07
CA TYR A 89 -5.13 -12.40 -12.72
C TYR A 89 -3.79 -13.12 -12.52
N MET A 90 -2.82 -12.40 -12.02
CA MET A 90 -1.52 -12.93 -11.61
C MET A 90 -1.25 -12.51 -10.15
N GLU A 91 -0.77 -13.44 -9.35
CA GLU A 91 -0.37 -13.18 -7.96
C GLU A 91 1.13 -13.32 -7.82
N ILE A 92 1.75 -12.33 -7.21
CA ILE A 92 3.18 -12.27 -6.96
C ILE A 92 3.40 -12.01 -5.48
N ARG A 93 4.23 -12.82 -4.85
CA ARG A 93 4.70 -12.54 -3.49
C ARG A 93 5.87 -11.57 -3.57
N TYR A 94 5.86 -10.61 -2.65
CA TYR A 94 6.95 -9.64 -2.55
C TYR A 94 8.30 -10.33 -2.26
N GLU A 95 8.27 -11.36 -1.42
CA GLU A 95 9.45 -12.15 -1.06
C GLU A 95 10.06 -12.84 -2.29
N ASP A 96 9.24 -13.45 -3.12
CA ASP A 96 9.69 -14.09 -4.37
C ASP A 96 10.28 -13.04 -5.33
N LEU A 97 9.64 -11.87 -5.43
CA LEU A 97 10.12 -10.77 -6.27
C LEU A 97 11.51 -10.29 -5.86
N VAL A 98 11.81 -10.20 -4.56
CA VAL A 98 13.11 -9.67 -4.11
C VAL A 98 14.19 -10.73 -4.09
N ILE A 99 13.83 -12.01 -3.95
CA ILE A 99 14.80 -13.15 -3.96
C ILE A 99 15.15 -13.55 -5.39
N GLU A 100 14.15 -13.66 -6.29
CA GLU A 100 14.32 -14.11 -7.67
C GLU A 100 13.71 -13.10 -8.67
N PRO A 101 14.18 -11.83 -8.69
CA PRO A 101 13.51 -10.76 -9.45
C PRO A 101 13.42 -11.07 -10.95
N GLN A 102 14.47 -11.60 -11.58
CA GLN A 102 14.43 -11.93 -12.99
C GLN A 102 13.35 -12.95 -13.32
N LYS A 103 13.25 -14.02 -12.52
CA LYS A 103 12.24 -15.07 -12.71
C LYS A 103 10.83 -14.50 -12.61
N VAL A 104 10.56 -13.70 -11.58
CA VAL A 104 9.24 -13.09 -11.39
C VAL A 104 8.90 -12.14 -12.53
N PHE A 105 9.85 -11.32 -12.99
CA PHE A 105 9.61 -10.43 -14.13
C PHE A 105 9.49 -11.18 -15.46
N ASP A 106 10.13 -12.33 -15.63
CA ASP A 106 9.89 -13.21 -16.78
C ASP A 106 8.45 -13.73 -16.79
N GLU A 107 7.95 -14.17 -15.64
CA GLU A 107 6.57 -14.58 -15.49
C GLU A 107 5.58 -13.44 -15.80
N VAL A 108 5.88 -12.22 -15.32
CA VAL A 108 5.09 -11.00 -15.64
C VAL A 108 5.10 -10.71 -17.14
N ARG A 109 6.27 -10.80 -17.78
CA ARG A 109 6.38 -10.58 -19.23
C ARG A 109 5.54 -11.59 -20.01
N LEU A 110 5.62 -12.86 -19.63
CA LEU A 110 4.81 -13.90 -20.26
C LEU A 110 3.30 -13.66 -20.06
N PHE A 111 2.91 -13.28 -18.86
CA PHE A 111 1.50 -13.00 -18.55
C PHE A 111 0.93 -11.84 -19.38
N PHE A 112 1.72 -10.80 -19.61
CA PHE A 112 1.31 -9.63 -20.39
C PHE A 112 1.73 -9.69 -21.87
N GLU A 113 2.30 -10.81 -22.33
CA GLU A 113 2.80 -11.00 -23.69
C GLU A 113 3.82 -9.91 -24.10
N LEU A 114 4.66 -9.46 -23.16
CA LEU A 114 5.67 -8.44 -23.40
C LEU A 114 6.97 -9.05 -23.93
N GLY A 115 7.61 -8.30 -24.86
CA GLY A 115 8.92 -8.68 -25.37
C GLY A 115 10.04 -8.56 -24.32
N PHE A 116 11.18 -9.19 -24.62
CA PHE A 116 12.40 -9.06 -23.84
C PHE A 116 13.01 -7.66 -24.00
N ASP A 117 13.47 -7.05 -22.90
CA ASP A 117 14.20 -5.78 -22.89
C ASP A 117 15.42 -5.90 -21.98
N GLN A 118 16.62 -5.88 -22.57
CA GLN A 118 17.88 -5.99 -21.84
C GLN A 118 18.09 -4.83 -20.86
N ASN A 119 17.69 -3.60 -21.21
CA ASN A 119 17.87 -2.45 -20.35
C ASN A 119 16.99 -2.57 -19.09
N PHE A 120 15.79 -3.12 -19.25
CA PHE A 120 14.89 -3.39 -18.12
C PHE A 120 15.47 -4.48 -17.20
N ASP A 121 16.00 -5.57 -17.75
CA ASP A 121 16.62 -6.63 -16.97
C ASP A 121 17.85 -6.13 -16.20
N ASP A 122 18.69 -5.33 -16.81
CA ASP A 122 19.85 -4.72 -16.15
C ASP A 122 19.42 -3.76 -15.04
N TRP A 123 18.35 -2.99 -15.27
CA TRP A 123 17.78 -2.12 -14.25
C TRP A 123 17.22 -2.92 -13.07
N VAL A 124 16.51 -4.01 -13.30
CA VAL A 124 15.96 -4.89 -12.24
C VAL A 124 17.08 -5.42 -11.36
N ARG A 125 18.18 -5.93 -11.95
CA ARG A 125 19.33 -6.46 -11.21
C ARG A 125 19.99 -5.47 -10.27
N VAL A 126 19.98 -4.18 -10.64
CA VAL A 126 20.63 -3.12 -9.86
C VAL A 126 19.66 -2.50 -8.84
N THR A 127 18.36 -2.55 -9.12
CA THR A 127 17.37 -1.78 -8.36
C THR A 127 16.63 -2.61 -7.31
N VAL A 128 16.41 -3.90 -7.58
CA VAL A 128 15.72 -4.78 -6.62
C VAL A 128 16.68 -5.14 -5.49
N ASP A 129 16.27 -4.81 -4.26
CA ASP A 129 17.06 -4.94 -3.04
C ASP A 129 16.30 -5.83 -2.05
N ASP A 130 16.88 -6.98 -1.70
CA ASP A 130 16.32 -7.97 -0.78
C ASP A 130 16.46 -7.56 0.70
N SER A 131 17.31 -6.57 1.01
CA SER A 131 17.57 -6.12 2.38
C SER A 131 16.33 -5.56 3.11
N ARG A 132 15.22 -5.39 2.38
CA ARG A 132 14.00 -4.77 2.92
C ARG A 132 12.97 -5.73 3.49
N THR A 133 13.12 -7.01 3.28
CA THR A 133 12.17 -8.04 3.75
C THR A 133 12.06 -8.09 5.27
N GLU A 134 13.19 -7.85 5.96
CA GLU A 134 13.28 -7.92 7.43
C GLU A 134 13.14 -6.57 8.15
N LYS A 135 12.85 -5.48 7.43
CA LYS A 135 12.78 -4.12 8.03
C LYS A 135 11.70 -3.95 9.08
N TRP A 136 10.70 -4.80 9.10
CA TRP A 136 9.68 -4.76 10.13
C TRP A 136 10.25 -5.07 11.53
N HIS A 137 11.29 -5.91 11.64
CA HIS A 137 12.01 -6.18 12.91
C HIS A 137 12.64 -4.92 13.50
N GLU A 138 13.11 -4.01 12.64
CA GLU A 138 13.73 -2.76 13.07
C GLU A 138 12.69 -1.67 13.37
N ASN A 139 11.53 -1.71 12.69
CA ASN A 139 10.55 -0.63 12.69
C ASN A 139 9.40 -0.82 13.67
N LEU A 140 9.15 -2.04 14.13
CA LEU A 140 8.09 -2.37 15.09
C LEU A 140 8.68 -2.79 16.42
N ASN A 141 8.17 -2.22 17.51
CA ASN A 141 8.41 -2.77 18.83
C ASN A 141 7.41 -3.89 19.15
N ASP A 142 7.67 -4.65 20.23
CA ASP A 142 6.86 -5.81 20.64
C ASP A 142 5.36 -5.46 20.81
N GLN A 143 5.07 -4.30 21.39
CA GLN A 143 3.69 -3.85 21.58
C GLN A 143 3.00 -3.59 20.21
N GLN A 144 3.69 -2.96 19.27
CA GLN A 144 3.18 -2.73 17.94
C GLN A 144 3.01 -4.03 17.15
N LEU A 145 3.97 -4.96 17.29
CA LEU A 145 3.90 -6.28 16.68
C LEU A 145 2.67 -7.04 17.18
N ASN A 146 2.44 -7.08 18.48
CA ASN A 146 1.25 -7.71 19.04
C ASN A 146 -0.04 -7.11 18.48
N LEU A 147 -0.13 -5.78 18.40
CA LEU A 147 -1.29 -5.09 17.78
C LEU A 147 -1.49 -5.46 16.30
N VAL A 148 -0.42 -5.65 15.56
CA VAL A 148 -0.49 -6.12 14.16
C VAL A 148 -1.01 -7.56 14.13
N LEU A 149 -0.43 -8.45 14.92
CA LEU A 149 -0.82 -9.86 14.96
C LEU A 149 -2.26 -10.07 15.42
N GLU A 150 -2.76 -9.30 16.40
CA GLU A 150 -4.17 -9.32 16.81
C GLU A 150 -5.15 -9.10 15.64
N GLN A 151 -4.74 -8.29 14.65
CA GLN A 151 -5.58 -7.98 13.49
C GLN A 151 -5.35 -8.91 12.31
N SER A 152 -4.18 -9.53 12.18
CA SER A 152 -3.74 -10.16 10.93
C SER A 152 -3.36 -11.63 11.02
N SER A 153 -3.24 -12.21 12.23
CA SER A 153 -2.75 -13.60 12.42
C SER A 153 -3.51 -14.63 11.61
N ASP A 154 -4.84 -14.57 11.56
CA ASP A 154 -5.66 -15.53 10.83
C ASP A 154 -5.35 -15.51 9.32
N LEU A 155 -5.22 -14.31 8.76
CA LEU A 155 -4.88 -14.16 7.35
C LEU A 155 -3.43 -14.57 7.06
N LEU A 156 -2.49 -14.19 7.93
CA LEU A 156 -1.09 -14.57 7.84
C LEU A 156 -0.92 -16.10 7.88
N ASN A 157 -1.66 -16.80 8.76
CA ASN A 157 -1.68 -18.26 8.81
C ASN A 157 -2.21 -18.87 7.50
N ARG A 158 -3.31 -18.36 6.97
CA ARG A 158 -3.88 -18.83 5.70
C ARG A 158 -2.96 -18.59 4.50
N LEU A 159 -2.16 -17.52 4.55
CA LEU A 159 -1.17 -17.20 3.52
C LEU A 159 0.18 -17.90 3.72
N GLY A 160 0.35 -18.66 4.83
CA GLY A 160 1.58 -19.42 5.12
C GLY A 160 2.75 -18.58 5.63
N TYR A 161 2.47 -17.41 6.23
CA TYR A 161 3.49 -16.57 6.88
C TYR A 161 3.71 -16.92 8.35
N LEU A 162 2.75 -17.56 9.00
CA LEU A 162 2.87 -18.06 10.37
C LEU A 162 2.73 -19.58 10.33
N SER A 163 3.64 -20.28 10.96
CA SER A 163 3.65 -21.74 11.15
C SER A 163 3.42 -22.08 12.62
#